data_e6be3a9948f1be854bcad5929506adac
#
_entry.id   e6be3a9948f1be854bcad5929506adac
#
_cell.length_a   1.000
_cell.length_b   1.000
_cell.length_c   1.000
_cell.angle_alpha   90.00
_cell.angle_beta   90.00
_cell.angle_gamma   90.00
#
_symmetry.space_group_name_H-M   'P 1'
#
loop_
_entity.id
_entity.type
_entity.pdbx_description
1 polymer ?
#
loop_
_entity_poly.entity_id
_entity_poly.type
_entity_poly.pdbx_seq_one_letter_code
_entity_poly.pdbx_strand_id
1 'polypeptide(L)'
;MAYLHLLSNHFPILGSLFGILLLVIALLKSNLKTTLSAYIILLISGIGGIVAYFTGEPAEESIEHVKGISHKLIHVHEEMAENSLIFIFLLTAAAIIGLWAERAKWESAKKIEMATLVIGIVAFILFAFTGYLGGHIRHGA
;
A
#
# COMPACT_ATOMS: atom_id res chain seq x y z
N MET A 1 -19.73 4.72 4.22
CA MET A 1 -18.39 4.13 4.39
C MET A 1 -17.87 3.51 3.07
N ALA A 2 -18.69 2.82 2.26
CA ALA A 2 -18.26 2.18 1.01
C ALA A 2 -17.54 3.12 0.02
N TYR A 3 -18.00 4.37 -0.18
CA TYR A 3 -17.31 5.33 -1.05
C TYR A 3 -15.92 5.73 -0.53
N LEU A 4 -15.76 5.85 0.79
CA LEU A 4 -14.47 6.19 1.38
C LEU A 4 -13.49 5.03 1.20
N HIS A 5 -13.93 3.80 1.43
CA HIS A 5 -13.14 2.60 1.18
C HIS A 5 -12.72 2.50 -0.30
N LEU A 6 -13.67 2.67 -1.23
CA LEU A 6 -13.39 2.63 -2.67
C LEU A 6 -12.43 3.72 -3.13
N LEU A 7 -12.43 4.89 -2.50
CA LEU A 7 -11.48 5.95 -2.80
C LEU A 7 -10.11 5.64 -2.19
N SER A 8 -10.09 5.23 -0.92
CA SER A 8 -8.85 5.05 -0.16
C SER A 8 -8.05 3.82 -0.59
N ASN A 9 -8.67 2.76 -1.09
CA ASN A 9 -7.98 1.54 -1.51
C ASN A 9 -7.04 1.72 -2.73
N HIS A 10 -7.21 2.81 -3.50
CA HIS A 10 -6.31 3.15 -4.59
C HIS A 10 -4.98 3.74 -4.11
N PHE A 11 -4.95 4.35 -2.91
CA PHE A 11 -3.73 4.97 -2.38
C PHE A 11 -2.61 3.95 -2.13
N PRO A 12 -2.83 2.81 -1.45
CA PRO A 12 -1.77 1.83 -1.25
C PRO A 12 -1.26 1.25 -2.58
N ILE A 13 -2.12 1.04 -3.57
CA ILE A 13 -1.76 0.47 -4.87
C ILE A 13 -0.95 1.47 -5.69
N LEU A 14 -1.53 2.62 -6.00
CA LEU A 14 -0.88 3.63 -6.84
C LEU A 14 0.31 4.28 -6.14
N GLY A 15 0.17 4.56 -4.85
CA GLY A 15 1.25 5.16 -4.06
C GLY A 15 2.47 4.26 -3.94
N SER A 16 2.29 2.95 -3.70
CA SER A 16 3.42 2.01 -3.69
C SER A 16 4.05 1.89 -5.08
N LEU A 17 3.26 1.79 -6.15
CA LEU A 17 3.78 1.74 -7.53
C LEU A 17 4.64 2.97 -7.86
N PHE A 18 4.11 4.18 -7.66
CA PHE A 18 4.86 5.40 -7.98
C PHE A 18 6.05 5.60 -7.04
N GLY A 19 5.92 5.26 -5.75
CA GLY A 19 7.03 5.32 -4.81
C GLY A 19 8.18 4.39 -5.19
N ILE A 20 7.87 3.15 -5.60
CA ILE A 20 8.85 2.18 -6.10
C ILE A 20 9.54 2.71 -7.35
N LEU A 21 8.78 3.20 -8.33
CA LEU A 21 9.36 3.76 -9.56
C LEU A 21 10.30 4.92 -9.27
N LEU A 22 9.94 5.80 -8.35
CA LEU A 22 10.81 6.89 -7.92
C LEU A 22 12.05 6.40 -7.17
N LEU A 23 11.94 5.36 -6.31
CA LEU A 23 13.11 4.76 -5.67
C LEU A 23 14.07 4.15 -6.69
N VAL A 24 13.57 3.45 -7.70
CA VAL A 24 14.39 2.91 -8.78
C VAL A 24 15.13 4.04 -9.52
N ILE A 25 14.42 5.12 -9.87
CA ILE A 25 15.04 6.28 -10.53
C ILE A 25 16.08 6.94 -9.63
N ALA A 26 15.79 7.06 -8.33
CA ALA A 26 16.71 7.63 -7.34
C ALA A 26 17.98 6.79 -7.20
N LEU A 27 17.86 5.47 -7.14
CA LEU A 27 18.97 4.53 -7.10
C LEU A 27 19.87 4.65 -8.34
N LEU A 28 19.26 4.73 -9.53
CA LEU A 28 20.00 4.83 -10.80
C LEU A 28 20.70 6.19 -10.97
N LYS A 29 20.07 7.27 -10.48
CA LYS A 29 20.59 8.64 -10.67
C LYS A 29 21.29 9.21 -9.45
N SER A 30 21.30 8.51 -8.33
CA SER A 30 21.83 8.97 -7.03
C SER A 30 21.30 10.37 -6.65
N ASN A 31 19.99 10.59 -6.80
CA ASN A 31 19.36 11.88 -6.63
C ASN A 31 18.55 11.96 -5.33
N LEU A 32 19.10 12.68 -4.34
CA LEU A 32 18.49 12.83 -3.02
C LEU A 32 17.05 13.39 -3.07
N LYS A 33 16.77 14.36 -3.93
CA LYS A 33 15.42 14.94 -4.03
C LYS A 33 14.41 13.88 -4.49
N THR A 34 14.80 13.04 -5.45
CA THR A 34 13.97 11.94 -5.94
C THR A 34 13.76 10.89 -4.85
N THR A 35 14.80 10.54 -4.08
CA THR A 35 14.71 9.63 -2.93
C THR A 35 13.72 10.15 -1.88
N LEU A 36 13.82 11.42 -1.49
CA LEU A 36 12.92 12.02 -0.52
C LEU A 36 11.47 12.05 -1.03
N SER A 37 11.27 12.38 -2.30
CA SER A 37 9.93 12.34 -2.92
C SER A 37 9.34 10.93 -2.92
N ALA A 38 10.15 9.91 -3.21
CA ALA A 38 9.73 8.52 -3.16
C ALA A 38 9.24 8.12 -1.76
N TYR A 39 10.02 8.43 -0.72
CA TYR A 39 9.62 8.13 0.66
C TYR A 39 8.34 8.85 1.08
N ILE A 40 8.14 10.11 0.66
CA ILE A 40 6.92 10.86 0.95
C ILE A 40 5.71 10.18 0.30
N ILE A 41 5.83 9.73 -0.95
CA ILE A 41 4.75 9.02 -1.66
C ILE A 41 4.47 7.68 -0.99
N LEU A 42 5.50 6.91 -0.59
CA LEU A 42 5.34 5.66 0.13
C LEU A 42 4.67 5.87 1.50
N LEU A 43 4.98 6.95 2.19
CA LEU A 43 4.32 7.31 3.45
C LEU A 43 2.83 7.62 3.24
N ILE A 44 2.49 8.40 2.21
CA ILE A 44 1.09 8.67 1.82
C ILE A 44 0.37 7.36 1.45
N SER A 45 1.04 6.47 0.72
CA SER A 45 0.55 5.13 0.38
C SER A 45 0.20 4.33 1.64
N GLY A 46 1.10 4.30 2.61
CA GLY A 46 0.89 3.61 3.89
C GLY A 46 -0.29 4.17 4.68
N ILE A 47 -0.37 5.50 4.82
CA ILE A 47 -1.49 6.17 5.49
C ILE A 47 -2.82 5.85 4.78
N GLY A 48 -2.84 5.91 3.45
CA GLY A 48 -4.01 5.55 2.65
C GLY A 48 -4.41 4.09 2.84
N GLY A 49 -3.43 3.17 2.95
CA GLY A 49 -3.66 1.76 3.26
C GLY A 49 -4.28 1.54 4.63
N ILE A 50 -3.83 2.27 5.66
CA ILE A 50 -4.43 2.24 7.00
C ILE A 50 -5.89 2.68 6.94
N VAL A 51 -6.19 3.78 6.25
CA VAL A 51 -7.57 4.27 6.07
C VAL A 51 -8.41 3.24 5.31
N ALA A 52 -7.87 2.65 4.23
CA ALA A 52 -8.56 1.62 3.47
C ALA A 52 -8.90 0.40 4.32
N TYR A 53 -7.98 -0.06 5.16
CA TYR A 53 -8.20 -1.20 6.05
C TYR A 53 -9.35 -0.93 7.03
N PHE A 54 -9.31 0.17 7.78
CA PHE A 54 -10.34 0.50 8.78
C PHE A 54 -11.69 0.88 8.18
N THR A 55 -11.77 1.17 6.89
CA THR A 55 -13.03 1.44 6.19
C THR A 55 -13.57 0.22 5.44
N GLY A 56 -12.82 -0.89 5.40
CA GLY A 56 -13.17 -2.13 4.73
C GLY A 56 -14.38 -2.81 5.35
N GLU A 57 -14.29 -3.16 6.62
CA GLU A 57 -15.36 -3.86 7.35
C GLU A 57 -16.73 -3.14 7.26
N PRO A 58 -16.87 -1.82 7.56
CA PRO A 58 -18.13 -1.13 7.36
C PRO A 58 -18.59 -1.04 5.89
N ALA A 59 -17.67 -1.17 4.94
CA ALA A 59 -18.03 -1.21 3.52
C ALA A 59 -18.60 -2.57 3.14
N GLU A 60 -18.04 -3.66 3.65
CA GLU A 60 -18.47 -5.04 3.43
C GLU A 60 -19.83 -5.32 4.06
N GLU A 61 -20.07 -4.91 5.31
CA GLU A 61 -21.38 -4.98 5.97
C GLU A 61 -22.49 -4.35 5.12
N SER A 62 -22.18 -3.27 4.40
CA SER A 62 -23.15 -2.57 3.56
C SER A 62 -23.58 -3.36 2.31
N ILE A 63 -22.82 -4.37 1.91
CA ILE A 63 -23.06 -5.17 0.69
C ILE A 63 -23.31 -6.65 0.96
N GLU A 64 -23.05 -7.14 2.16
CA GLU A 64 -23.15 -8.56 2.53
C GLU A 64 -24.53 -9.16 2.25
N HIS A 65 -25.60 -8.36 2.39
CA HIS A 65 -26.99 -8.80 2.17
C HIS A 65 -27.48 -8.59 0.73
N VAL A 66 -26.63 -8.10 -0.17
CA VAL A 66 -27.01 -7.88 -1.57
C VAL A 66 -27.00 -9.21 -2.32
N LYS A 67 -28.10 -9.52 -3.02
CA LYS A 67 -28.20 -10.75 -3.82
C LYS A 67 -27.12 -10.79 -4.92
N GLY A 68 -26.43 -11.91 -4.99
CA GLY A 68 -25.37 -12.14 -5.99
C GLY A 68 -23.95 -11.86 -5.49
N ILE A 69 -23.79 -11.33 -4.28
CA ILE A 69 -22.49 -11.17 -3.64
C ILE A 69 -22.04 -12.51 -3.02
N SER A 70 -20.81 -12.90 -3.31
CA SER A 70 -20.22 -14.13 -2.78
C SER A 70 -19.54 -13.91 -1.45
N HIS A 71 -20.10 -14.45 -0.36
CA HIS A 71 -19.47 -14.43 0.98
C HIS A 71 -18.08 -15.06 0.98
N LYS A 72 -17.84 -16.05 0.12
CA LYS A 72 -16.50 -16.66 -0.02
C LYS A 72 -15.48 -15.66 -0.55
N LEU A 73 -15.86 -14.82 -1.52
CA LEU A 73 -14.97 -13.78 -2.06
C LEU A 73 -14.72 -12.68 -1.04
N ILE A 74 -15.71 -12.29 -0.24
CA ILE A 74 -15.54 -11.35 0.87
C ILE A 74 -14.49 -11.90 1.83
N HIS A 75 -14.65 -13.11 2.31
CA HIS A 75 -13.71 -13.74 3.26
C HIS A 75 -12.26 -13.81 2.72
N VAL A 76 -12.08 -14.21 1.45
CA VAL A 76 -10.75 -14.25 0.85
C VAL A 76 -10.14 -12.85 0.71
N HIS A 77 -10.97 -11.84 0.42
CA HIS A 77 -10.52 -10.45 0.37
C HIS A 77 -10.08 -9.94 1.76
N GLU A 78 -10.84 -10.24 2.81
CA GLU A 78 -10.53 -9.92 4.21
C GLU A 78 -9.18 -10.53 4.63
N GLU A 79 -8.99 -11.83 4.41
CA GLU A 79 -7.73 -12.51 4.72
C GLU A 79 -6.53 -11.86 4.01
N MET A 80 -6.71 -11.47 2.76
CA MET A 80 -5.67 -10.77 2.00
C MET A 80 -5.45 -9.34 2.50
N ALA A 81 -6.49 -8.66 2.95
CA ALA A 81 -6.39 -7.33 3.56
C ALA A 81 -5.62 -7.37 4.89
N GLU A 82 -5.88 -8.39 5.74
CA GLU A 82 -5.14 -8.62 6.98
C GLU A 82 -3.65 -8.87 6.72
N ASN A 83 -3.32 -9.74 5.77
CA ASN A 83 -1.94 -9.98 5.37
C ASN A 83 -1.28 -8.70 4.81
N SER A 84 -2.02 -7.92 4.04
CA SER A 84 -1.55 -6.65 3.49
C SER A 84 -1.29 -5.61 4.57
N LEU A 85 -2.01 -5.64 5.70
CA LEU A 85 -1.83 -4.71 6.82
C LEU A 85 -0.41 -4.76 7.39
N ILE A 86 0.18 -5.94 7.48
CA ILE A 86 1.57 -6.11 7.95
C ILE A 86 2.51 -5.32 7.03
N PHE A 87 2.32 -5.42 5.71
CA PHE A 87 3.15 -4.72 4.74
C PHE A 87 2.85 -3.22 4.67
N ILE A 88 1.63 -2.79 4.99
CA ILE A 88 1.30 -1.37 5.17
C ILE A 88 2.17 -0.77 6.29
N PHE A 89 2.25 -1.43 7.45
CA PHE A 89 3.07 -0.96 8.57
C PHE A 89 4.56 -1.03 8.26
N LEU A 90 5.05 -2.12 7.66
CA LEU A 90 6.44 -2.27 7.28
C LEU A 90 6.89 -1.19 6.29
N LEU A 91 6.08 -0.94 5.25
CA LEU A 91 6.38 0.08 4.24
C LEU A 91 6.35 1.49 4.82
N THR A 92 5.35 1.78 5.68
CA THR A 92 5.24 3.07 6.37
C THR A 92 6.45 3.31 7.27
N ALA A 93 6.83 2.32 8.08
CA ALA A 93 8.00 2.41 8.95
C ALA A 93 9.30 2.58 8.13
N ALA A 94 9.47 1.80 7.05
CA ALA A 94 10.62 1.90 6.17
C ALA A 94 10.70 3.29 5.51
N ALA A 95 9.58 3.87 5.10
CA ALA A 95 9.54 5.21 4.53
C ALA A 95 9.93 6.29 5.56
N ILE A 96 9.45 6.20 6.80
CA ILE A 96 9.82 7.12 7.89
C ILE A 96 11.31 7.01 8.21
N ILE A 97 11.82 5.78 8.39
CA ILE A 97 13.22 5.52 8.69
C ILE A 97 14.10 6.03 7.52
N GLY A 98 13.69 5.77 6.28
CA GLY A 98 14.40 6.22 5.09
C GLY A 98 14.47 7.75 4.99
N LEU A 99 13.36 8.46 5.22
CA LEU A 99 13.34 9.93 5.28
C LEU A 99 14.29 10.48 6.33
N TRP A 100 14.35 9.84 7.48
CA TRP A 100 15.24 10.26 8.56
C TRP A 100 16.70 9.95 8.21
N ALA A 101 16.99 8.73 7.74
CA ALA A 101 18.33 8.30 7.38
C ALA A 101 18.97 9.22 6.33
N GLU A 102 18.22 9.61 5.31
CA GLU A 102 18.68 10.54 4.27
C GLU A 102 18.95 11.94 4.84
N ARG A 103 18.04 12.48 5.68
CA ARG A 103 18.23 13.80 6.29
C ARG A 103 19.37 13.85 7.29
N ALA A 104 19.53 12.79 8.07
CA ALA A 104 20.62 12.66 9.05
C ALA A 104 21.94 12.18 8.42
N LYS A 105 21.96 11.93 7.10
CA LYS A 105 23.12 11.44 6.35
C LYS A 105 23.75 10.18 6.94
N TRP A 106 22.90 9.21 7.29
CA TRP A 106 23.39 7.93 7.81
C TRP A 106 24.18 7.18 6.74
N GLU A 107 25.25 6.56 7.14
CA GLU A 107 26.05 5.69 6.24
C GLU A 107 25.22 4.52 5.67
N SER A 108 24.21 4.08 6.42
CA SER A 108 23.28 3.02 6.02
C SER A 108 22.13 3.48 5.11
N ALA A 109 22.00 4.78 4.80
CA ALA A 109 20.87 5.32 4.03
C ALA A 109 20.61 4.54 2.73
N LYS A 110 21.68 4.22 1.98
CA LYS A 110 21.56 3.46 0.73
C LYS A 110 21.07 2.01 0.94
N LYS A 111 21.46 1.37 2.04
CA LYS A 111 20.96 0.03 2.39
C LYS A 111 19.48 0.08 2.77
N ILE A 112 19.06 1.13 3.47
CA ILE A 112 17.66 1.36 3.84
C ILE A 112 16.83 1.62 2.57
N GLU A 113 17.33 2.42 1.62
CA GLU A 113 16.66 2.65 0.33
C GLU A 113 16.42 1.34 -0.42
N MET A 114 17.44 0.46 -0.48
CA MET A 114 17.34 -0.86 -1.12
C MET A 114 16.35 -1.77 -0.39
N ALA A 115 16.39 -1.81 0.95
CA ALA A 115 15.45 -2.59 1.75
C ALA A 115 14.01 -2.09 1.56
N THR A 116 13.81 -0.77 1.53
CA THR A 116 12.49 -0.16 1.28
C THR A 116 11.97 -0.52 -0.11
N LEU A 117 12.85 -0.54 -1.13
CA LEU A 117 12.48 -0.98 -2.48
C LEU A 117 11.96 -2.42 -2.48
N VAL A 118 12.66 -3.34 -1.82
CA VAL A 118 12.24 -4.75 -1.74
C VAL A 118 10.90 -4.89 -1.02
N ILE A 119 10.75 -4.24 0.16
CA ILE A 119 9.49 -4.22 0.92
C ILE A 119 8.37 -3.62 0.05
N GLY A 120 8.64 -2.53 -0.65
CA GLY A 120 7.69 -1.86 -1.52
C GLY A 120 7.17 -2.76 -2.65
N ILE A 121 8.06 -3.52 -3.31
CA ILE A 121 7.67 -4.44 -4.39
C ILE A 121 6.73 -5.53 -3.85
N VAL A 122 7.06 -6.13 -2.71
CA VAL A 122 6.20 -7.15 -2.08
C VAL A 122 4.86 -6.53 -1.67
N ALA A 123 4.88 -5.35 -1.04
CA ALA A 123 3.69 -4.61 -0.64
C ALA A 123 2.78 -4.30 -1.84
N PHE A 124 3.35 -3.80 -2.93
CA PHE A 124 2.60 -3.50 -4.16
C PHE A 124 1.87 -4.73 -4.72
N ILE A 125 2.55 -5.88 -4.77
CA ILE A 125 1.95 -7.13 -5.27
C ILE A 125 0.74 -7.52 -4.40
N LEU A 126 0.91 -7.46 -3.07
CA LEU A 126 -0.18 -7.77 -2.13
C LEU A 126 -1.35 -6.79 -2.26
N PHE A 127 -1.07 -5.48 -2.31
CA PHE A 127 -2.10 -4.44 -2.45
C PHE A 127 -2.86 -4.57 -3.76
N ALA A 128 -2.15 -4.83 -4.87
CA ALA A 128 -2.77 -5.03 -6.18
C ALA A 128 -3.66 -6.28 -6.20
N PHE A 129 -3.22 -7.37 -5.55
CA PHE A 129 -4.00 -8.59 -5.46
C PHE A 129 -5.23 -8.42 -4.55
N THR A 130 -5.09 -7.77 -3.40
CA THR A 130 -6.22 -7.44 -2.52
C THR A 130 -7.24 -6.55 -3.26
N GLY A 131 -6.77 -5.54 -3.99
CA GLY A 131 -7.63 -4.67 -4.80
C GLY A 131 -8.34 -5.42 -5.94
N TYR A 132 -7.66 -6.37 -6.57
CA TYR A 132 -8.26 -7.26 -7.58
C TYR A 132 -9.41 -8.10 -7.00
N LEU A 133 -9.21 -8.70 -5.82
CA LEU A 133 -10.26 -9.45 -5.13
C LEU A 133 -11.47 -8.57 -4.78
N GLY A 134 -11.23 -7.37 -4.25
CA GLY A 134 -12.28 -6.40 -3.96
C GLY A 134 -13.08 -5.99 -5.19
N GLY A 135 -12.40 -5.85 -6.34
CA GLY A 135 -13.04 -5.60 -7.63
C GLY A 135 -13.99 -6.74 -8.05
N HIS A 136 -13.61 -7.99 -7.81
CA HIS A 136 -14.43 -9.17 -8.11
C HIS A 136 -15.69 -9.25 -7.24
N ILE A 137 -15.63 -8.85 -5.98
CA ILE A 137 -16.81 -8.80 -5.10
C ILE A 137 -17.88 -7.89 -5.71
N ARG A 138 -17.46 -6.73 -6.25
CA ARG A 138 -18.39 -5.72 -6.74
C ARG A 138 -18.99 -6.03 -8.10
N HIS A 139 -18.22 -6.65 -9.00
CA HIS A 139 -18.63 -6.83 -10.40
C HIS A 139 -19.20 -8.20 -10.71
N GLY A 140 -19.26 -9.08 -9.70
CA GLY A 140 -19.70 -10.47 -9.86
C GLY A 140 -18.66 -11.29 -10.65
N ALA A 141 -18.64 -12.57 -10.41
CA ALA A 141 -17.89 -13.49 -11.25
C ALA A 141 -18.66 -13.78 -12.53
#